data_3a9c97e1bf4017021c099b1c1970617e
#
_entry.id   3a9c97e1bf4017021c099b1c1970617e
#
_cell.length_a   1.000
_cell.length_b   1.000
_cell.length_c   1.000
_cell.angle_alpha   90.00
_cell.angle_beta   90.00
_cell.angle_gamma   90.00
#
_symmetry.space_group_name_H-M   'P 1'
#
loop_
_entity.id
_entity.type
_entity.pdbx_description
1 polymer ?
#
loop_
_entity_poly.entity_id
_entity_poly.type
_entity_poly.pdbx_seq_one_letter_code
_entity_poly.pdbx_strand_id
1 'polypeptide(L)'
;MDLTLFIFFLILLLAFANGTNDVSKAIATLVGSGIANYGTAIAWGTFWTMVGASASAFVASAMVKTFSSGFIEPGLVIPAVFAPAVLCGAILWVLFASKTGLPVSTTHALTGSLVGGGVLAFGLDGLIWSTVSKKIVLPLLLSPILSFGLSMLLHPLLAVITKRWEGLCVCIMPSHRALVTIDPQGGTRTLFQAGGIGMPVAAVPSQCDRAGLSGPTIGLDSLHWLSSGLASLARGTNDAPKIAAMLLLGGTMTTWPSPTWHILAFTGVALAMGIGSYWGGLRVTEVLAERVTKMNHAEGLSANLTTSSLVLLSGTFGLPVSTTHISSSAIIGIGLLRGISSLRWTTVRDIVLAWLITIPAAACLACAAYFLLSMALQTF
;
A
#
# COMPACT_ATOMS: atom_id res chain seq x y z
N MET A 1 10.72 -10.51 -30.01
CA MET A 1 11.02 -10.04 -28.63
C MET A 1 11.08 -11.27 -27.75
N ASP A 2 12.13 -11.43 -26.93
CA ASP A 2 12.25 -12.56 -26.01
C ASP A 2 11.02 -12.56 -25.07
N LEU A 3 10.38 -13.73 -24.89
CA LEU A 3 9.19 -13.89 -24.04
C LEU A 3 9.45 -13.37 -22.61
N THR A 4 10.64 -13.59 -22.08
CA THR A 4 11.03 -13.10 -20.76
C THR A 4 11.00 -11.58 -20.68
N LEU A 5 11.54 -10.88 -21.68
CA LEU A 5 11.52 -9.42 -21.74
C LEU A 5 10.10 -8.89 -21.91
N PHE A 6 9.23 -9.59 -22.66
CA PHE A 6 7.83 -9.24 -22.81
C PHE A 6 7.08 -9.37 -21.50
N ILE A 7 7.26 -10.49 -20.77
CA ILE A 7 6.66 -10.68 -19.46
C ILE A 7 7.18 -9.63 -18.48
N PHE A 8 8.48 -9.33 -18.51
CA PHE A 8 9.05 -8.29 -17.65
C PHE A 8 8.42 -6.91 -17.91
N PHE A 9 8.21 -6.54 -19.17
CA PHE A 9 7.51 -5.31 -19.52
C PHE A 9 6.08 -5.29 -18.97
N LEU A 10 5.31 -6.38 -19.10
CA LEU A 10 3.96 -6.48 -18.56
C LEU A 10 3.94 -6.40 -17.01
N ILE A 11 4.94 -6.96 -16.34
CA ILE A 11 5.11 -6.84 -14.89
C ILE A 11 5.30 -5.36 -14.49
N LEU A 12 6.15 -4.62 -15.19
CA LEU A 12 6.32 -3.19 -14.93
C LEU A 12 5.02 -2.41 -15.17
N LEU A 13 4.26 -2.76 -16.19
CA LEU A 13 2.96 -2.14 -16.47
C LEU A 13 1.93 -2.48 -15.39
N LEU A 14 1.91 -3.72 -14.87
CA LEU A 14 1.07 -4.08 -13.74
C LEU A 14 1.50 -3.35 -12.45
N ALA A 15 2.79 -3.22 -12.21
CA ALA A 15 3.33 -2.47 -11.09
C ALA A 15 2.94 -0.98 -11.16
N PHE A 16 3.03 -0.39 -12.35
CA PHE A 16 2.52 0.95 -12.61
C PHE A 16 1.02 1.05 -12.32
N ALA A 17 0.21 0.13 -12.85
CA ALA A 17 -1.23 0.08 -12.60
C ALA A 17 -1.56 -0.07 -11.10
N ASN A 18 -0.83 -0.92 -10.37
CA ASN A 18 -0.94 -1.02 -8.92
C ASN A 18 -0.65 0.32 -8.24
N GLY A 19 0.43 1.00 -8.64
CA GLY A 19 0.77 2.32 -8.12
C GLY A 19 -0.39 3.32 -8.26
N THR A 20 -1.01 3.39 -9.44
CA THR A 20 -2.11 4.34 -9.73
C THR A 20 -3.35 4.12 -8.85
N ASN A 21 -3.63 2.89 -8.46
CA ASN A 21 -4.80 2.56 -7.64
C ASN A 21 -4.47 2.57 -6.15
N ASP A 22 -3.31 2.03 -5.78
CA ASP A 22 -3.09 1.57 -4.43
C ASP A 22 -2.42 2.58 -3.49
N VAL A 23 -1.74 3.64 -3.98
CA VAL A 23 -1.16 4.68 -3.11
C VAL A 23 -2.20 5.34 -2.22
N SER A 24 -3.41 5.47 -2.71
CA SER A 24 -4.56 6.06 -2.01
C SER A 24 -4.83 5.45 -0.64
N LYS A 25 -4.62 4.13 -0.49
CA LYS A 25 -5.00 3.37 0.71
C LYS A 25 -4.24 3.76 1.97
N ALA A 26 -3.05 4.31 1.81
CA ALA A 26 -2.20 4.73 2.92
C ALA A 26 -2.25 6.25 3.18
N ILE A 27 -2.54 7.04 2.14
CA ILE A 27 -2.47 8.50 2.22
C ILE A 27 -3.82 9.19 2.31
N ALA A 28 -4.92 8.49 1.99
CA ALA A 28 -6.26 9.06 2.04
C ALA A 28 -6.62 9.63 3.42
N THR A 29 -6.09 9.03 4.49
CA THR A 29 -6.29 9.50 5.85
C THR A 29 -5.58 10.84 6.12
N LEU A 30 -4.38 11.07 5.56
CA LEU A 30 -3.67 12.35 5.68
C LEU A 30 -4.42 13.49 4.99
N VAL A 31 -4.95 13.21 3.80
CA VAL A 31 -5.73 14.19 3.03
C VAL A 31 -7.10 14.39 3.68
N GLY A 32 -7.80 13.29 4.03
CA GLY A 32 -9.14 13.33 4.60
C GLY A 32 -9.22 13.98 5.99
N SER A 33 -8.11 14.01 6.75
CA SER A 33 -8.00 14.72 8.02
C SER A 33 -7.49 16.17 7.87
N GLY A 34 -7.11 16.59 6.66
CA GLY A 34 -6.63 17.94 6.39
C GLY A 34 -5.16 18.20 6.79
N ILE A 35 -4.39 17.16 7.18
CA ILE A 35 -2.98 17.28 7.55
C ILE A 35 -2.09 17.58 6.33
N ALA A 36 -2.46 17.00 5.17
CA ALA A 36 -1.65 17.10 3.97
C ALA A 36 -2.51 17.47 2.76
N ASN A 37 -1.91 18.20 1.82
CA ASN A 37 -2.45 18.33 0.48
C ASN A 37 -2.17 17.04 -0.34
N TYR A 38 -2.88 16.87 -1.45
CA TYR A 38 -2.74 15.70 -2.31
C TYR A 38 -1.31 15.46 -2.79
N GLY A 39 -0.61 16.50 -3.25
CA GLY A 39 0.73 16.38 -3.81
C GLY A 39 1.75 15.87 -2.79
N THR A 40 1.77 16.45 -1.59
CA THR A 40 2.69 16.03 -0.52
C THR A 40 2.35 14.64 0.01
N ALA A 41 1.06 14.31 0.14
CA ALA A 41 0.63 12.98 0.57
C ALA A 41 1.01 11.90 -0.46
N ILE A 42 0.79 12.17 -1.76
CA ILE A 42 1.18 11.25 -2.85
C ILE A 42 2.70 11.05 -2.87
N ALA A 43 3.49 12.13 -2.78
CA ALA A 43 4.96 12.02 -2.75
C ALA A 43 5.44 11.18 -1.56
N TRP A 44 4.88 11.41 -0.37
CA TRP A 44 5.18 10.64 0.83
C TRP A 44 4.83 9.15 0.69
N GLY A 45 3.61 8.85 0.25
CA GLY A 45 3.16 7.48 0.02
C GLY A 45 3.96 6.78 -1.07
N THR A 46 4.34 7.49 -2.12
CA THR A 46 5.20 6.99 -3.19
C THR A 46 6.56 6.57 -2.66
N PHE A 47 7.23 7.47 -1.92
CA PHE A 47 8.54 7.19 -1.34
C PHE A 47 8.53 5.93 -0.47
N TRP A 48 7.62 5.85 0.52
CA TRP A 48 7.55 4.71 1.43
C TRP A 48 7.10 3.42 0.74
N THR A 49 6.26 3.51 -0.30
CA THR A 49 5.92 2.35 -1.13
C THR A 49 7.14 1.79 -1.85
N MET A 50 7.97 2.65 -2.44
CA MET A 50 9.19 2.21 -3.12
C MET A 50 10.17 1.57 -2.14
N VAL A 51 10.33 2.14 -0.94
CA VAL A 51 11.14 1.54 0.13
C VAL A 51 10.61 0.14 0.51
N GLY A 52 9.30 0.01 0.74
CA GLY A 52 8.68 -1.27 1.07
C GLY A 52 8.80 -2.31 -0.04
N ALA A 53 8.56 -1.90 -1.29
CA ALA A 53 8.69 -2.77 -2.46
C ALA A 53 10.13 -3.27 -2.63
N SER A 54 11.12 -2.40 -2.46
CA SER A 54 12.54 -2.79 -2.51
C SER A 54 12.94 -3.70 -1.36
N ALA A 55 12.48 -3.40 -0.13
CA ALA A 55 12.76 -4.22 1.04
C ALA A 55 12.16 -5.64 0.92
N SER A 56 11.04 -5.79 0.21
CA SER A 56 10.37 -7.07 0.03
C SER A 56 11.21 -8.11 -0.73
N ALA A 57 12.19 -7.67 -1.52
CA ALA A 57 13.15 -8.56 -2.15
C ALA A 57 13.85 -9.51 -1.16
N PHE A 58 14.04 -9.07 0.08
CA PHE A 58 14.78 -9.81 1.11
C PHE A 58 13.90 -10.61 2.06
N VAL A 59 12.61 -10.26 2.16
CA VAL A 59 11.73 -10.83 3.22
C VAL A 59 10.50 -11.60 2.69
N ALA A 60 10.20 -11.53 1.39
CA ALA A 60 8.91 -11.98 0.87
C ALA A 60 8.95 -13.29 0.05
N SER A 61 9.92 -14.17 0.29
CA SER A 61 10.09 -15.42 -0.46
C SER A 61 8.85 -16.34 -0.43
N ALA A 62 8.15 -16.40 0.70
CA ALA A 62 6.91 -17.19 0.83
C ALA A 62 5.78 -16.66 -0.08
N MET A 63 5.64 -15.34 -0.19
CA MET A 63 4.66 -14.70 -1.06
C MET A 63 4.98 -14.94 -2.55
N VAL A 64 6.26 -14.83 -2.93
CA VAL A 64 6.73 -15.16 -4.29
C VAL A 64 6.36 -16.59 -4.64
N LYS A 65 6.64 -17.56 -3.74
CA LYS A 65 6.30 -18.97 -3.96
C LYS A 65 4.80 -19.19 -4.16
N THR A 66 3.95 -18.52 -3.39
CA THR A 66 2.49 -18.65 -3.50
C THR A 66 1.99 -18.24 -4.89
N PHE A 67 2.52 -17.13 -5.45
CA PHE A 67 2.07 -16.58 -6.73
C PHE A 67 2.82 -17.10 -7.96
N SER A 68 3.93 -17.81 -7.81
CA SER A 68 4.67 -18.38 -8.96
C SER A 68 4.26 -19.83 -9.27
N SER A 69 4.38 -20.74 -8.31
CA SER A 69 4.18 -22.17 -8.51
C SER A 69 3.17 -22.82 -7.58
N GLY A 70 2.73 -22.09 -6.55
CA GLY A 70 1.97 -22.69 -5.46
C GLY A 70 0.52 -23.04 -5.76
N PHE A 71 -0.01 -22.66 -6.93
CA PHE A 71 -1.43 -22.88 -7.28
C PHE A 71 -1.63 -23.76 -8.54
N ILE A 72 -0.54 -24.14 -9.25
CA ILE A 72 -0.58 -25.05 -10.42
C ILE A 72 -0.10 -26.43 -9.98
N GLU A 73 -0.75 -27.48 -10.45
CA GLU A 73 -0.32 -28.87 -10.19
C GLU A 73 1.08 -29.11 -10.75
N PRO A 74 1.96 -29.79 -9.98
CA PRO A 74 3.33 -30.07 -10.39
C PRO A 74 3.37 -30.92 -11.66
N GLY A 75 4.35 -30.65 -12.55
CA GLY A 75 4.58 -31.41 -13.76
C GLY A 75 3.78 -30.95 -14.99
N LEU A 76 2.90 -29.96 -14.86
CA LEU A 76 2.21 -29.39 -16.00
C LEU A 76 3.15 -28.46 -16.80
N VAL A 77 3.07 -28.54 -18.12
CA VAL A 77 3.78 -27.60 -19.02
C VAL A 77 3.00 -26.30 -19.08
N ILE A 78 3.65 -25.22 -18.68
CA ILE A 78 3.03 -23.89 -18.67
C ILE A 78 3.06 -23.32 -20.09
N PRO A 79 1.89 -23.04 -20.72
CA PRO A 79 1.85 -22.43 -22.05
C PRO A 79 2.48 -21.03 -22.04
N ALA A 80 3.24 -20.69 -23.08
CA ALA A 80 3.93 -19.39 -23.20
C ALA A 80 2.99 -18.17 -23.11
N VAL A 81 1.73 -18.33 -23.49
CA VAL A 81 0.68 -17.29 -23.43
C VAL A 81 0.08 -17.11 -22.05
N PHE A 82 0.31 -18.03 -21.11
CA PHE A 82 -0.41 -18.05 -19.83
C PHE A 82 -0.08 -16.82 -18.97
N ALA A 83 1.21 -16.59 -18.66
CA ALA A 83 1.61 -15.43 -17.85
C ALA A 83 1.28 -14.08 -18.51
N PRO A 84 1.52 -13.87 -19.82
CA PRO A 84 1.05 -12.68 -20.52
C PRO A 84 -0.48 -12.46 -20.40
N ALA A 85 -1.28 -13.50 -20.55
CA ALA A 85 -2.74 -13.40 -20.46
C ALA A 85 -3.20 -13.01 -19.04
N VAL A 86 -2.62 -13.62 -18.01
CA VAL A 86 -2.87 -13.28 -16.60
C VAL A 86 -2.52 -11.81 -16.32
N LEU A 87 -1.34 -11.37 -16.76
CA LEU A 87 -0.90 -10.00 -16.60
C LEU A 87 -1.82 -9.01 -17.31
N CYS A 88 -2.18 -9.29 -18.57
CA CYS A 88 -3.11 -8.44 -19.32
C CYS A 88 -4.47 -8.30 -18.62
N GLY A 89 -5.05 -9.40 -18.13
CA GLY A 89 -6.31 -9.36 -17.40
C GLY A 89 -6.25 -8.47 -16.16
N ALA A 90 -5.23 -8.62 -15.35
CA ALA A 90 -5.03 -7.82 -14.15
C ALA A 90 -4.76 -6.34 -14.49
N ILE A 91 -3.88 -6.05 -15.45
CA ILE A 91 -3.54 -4.69 -15.90
C ILE A 91 -4.78 -3.94 -16.38
N LEU A 92 -5.51 -4.54 -17.31
CA LEU A 92 -6.69 -3.90 -17.93
C LEU A 92 -7.74 -3.56 -16.86
N TRP A 93 -8.00 -4.48 -15.94
CA TRP A 93 -8.96 -4.25 -14.86
C TRP A 93 -8.50 -3.15 -13.90
N VAL A 94 -7.26 -3.20 -13.41
CA VAL A 94 -6.76 -2.22 -12.45
C VAL A 94 -6.66 -0.82 -13.07
N LEU A 95 -6.22 -0.69 -14.33
CA LEU A 95 -6.19 0.60 -15.03
C LEU A 95 -7.60 1.16 -15.27
N PHE A 96 -8.55 0.31 -15.65
CA PHE A 96 -9.96 0.72 -15.79
C PHE A 96 -10.50 1.25 -14.45
N ALA A 97 -10.29 0.53 -13.38
CA ALA A 97 -10.73 0.92 -12.05
C ALA A 97 -10.05 2.22 -11.57
N SER A 98 -8.75 2.38 -11.83
CA SER A 98 -8.03 3.62 -11.49
C SER A 98 -8.58 4.84 -12.24
N LYS A 99 -8.90 4.67 -13.53
CA LYS A 99 -9.52 5.75 -14.35
C LYS A 99 -10.92 6.12 -13.87
N THR A 100 -11.67 5.17 -13.34
CA THR A 100 -13.03 5.42 -12.80
C THR A 100 -13.01 5.86 -11.33
N GLY A 101 -11.86 5.84 -10.68
CA GLY A 101 -11.71 6.18 -9.26
C GLY A 101 -12.16 5.08 -8.29
N LEU A 102 -12.41 3.87 -8.79
CA LEU A 102 -12.80 2.73 -7.95
C LEU A 102 -11.59 2.15 -7.22
N PRO A 103 -11.61 2.08 -5.88
CA PRO A 103 -10.56 1.42 -5.11
C PRO A 103 -10.72 -0.11 -5.24
N VAL A 104 -9.94 -0.70 -6.12
CA VAL A 104 -9.90 -2.16 -6.31
C VAL A 104 -8.65 -2.78 -5.73
N SER A 105 -8.66 -4.10 -5.60
CA SER A 105 -7.53 -4.87 -5.11
C SER A 105 -6.75 -5.48 -6.28
N THR A 106 -5.50 -5.10 -6.43
CA THR A 106 -4.58 -5.74 -7.39
C THR A 106 -4.39 -7.23 -7.06
N THR A 107 -4.43 -7.61 -5.76
CA THR A 107 -4.38 -9.01 -5.35
C THR A 107 -5.60 -9.79 -5.85
N HIS A 108 -6.81 -9.21 -5.79
CA HIS A 108 -8.03 -9.82 -6.34
C HIS A 108 -7.97 -9.90 -7.87
N ALA A 109 -7.49 -8.85 -8.53
CA ALA A 109 -7.33 -8.85 -9.98
C ALA A 109 -6.36 -9.93 -10.45
N LEU A 110 -5.17 -10.05 -9.81
CA LEU A 110 -4.23 -11.13 -10.06
C LEU A 110 -4.84 -12.51 -9.79
N THR A 111 -5.52 -12.68 -8.64
CA THR A 111 -6.14 -13.96 -8.29
C THR A 111 -7.21 -14.35 -9.32
N GLY A 112 -8.07 -13.42 -9.70
CA GLY A 112 -9.08 -13.66 -10.73
C GLY A 112 -8.46 -14.05 -12.06
N SER A 113 -7.45 -13.30 -12.51
CA SER A 113 -6.71 -13.57 -13.74
C SER A 113 -5.99 -14.91 -13.71
N LEU A 114 -5.37 -15.28 -12.58
CA LEU A 114 -4.70 -16.57 -12.38
C LEU A 114 -5.69 -17.75 -12.42
N VAL A 115 -6.83 -17.61 -11.75
CA VAL A 115 -7.86 -18.66 -11.73
C VAL A 115 -8.51 -18.78 -13.12
N GLY A 116 -8.95 -17.67 -13.72
CA GLY A 116 -9.59 -17.69 -15.04
C GLY A 116 -8.65 -18.21 -16.14
N GLY A 117 -7.46 -17.64 -16.24
CA GLY A 117 -6.44 -18.10 -17.20
C GLY A 117 -5.98 -19.54 -16.92
N GLY A 118 -5.86 -19.90 -15.62
CA GLY A 118 -5.45 -21.25 -15.22
C GLY A 118 -6.48 -22.33 -15.57
N VAL A 119 -7.76 -22.07 -15.34
CA VAL A 119 -8.83 -22.99 -15.75
C VAL A 119 -8.84 -23.18 -17.28
N LEU A 120 -8.58 -22.11 -18.04
CA LEU A 120 -8.52 -22.19 -19.49
C LEU A 120 -7.27 -22.94 -19.99
N ALA A 121 -6.13 -22.72 -19.34
CA ALA A 121 -4.84 -23.32 -19.74
C ALA A 121 -4.68 -24.78 -19.31
N PHE A 122 -5.18 -25.16 -18.14
CA PHE A 122 -4.88 -26.44 -17.48
C PHE A 122 -6.13 -27.25 -17.14
N GLY A 123 -7.34 -26.72 -17.36
CA GLY A 123 -8.58 -27.30 -16.86
C GLY A 123 -8.77 -27.11 -15.35
N LEU A 124 -9.89 -27.62 -14.84
CA LEU A 124 -10.20 -27.53 -13.41
C LEU A 124 -9.22 -28.34 -12.54
N ASP A 125 -8.76 -29.46 -13.05
CA ASP A 125 -7.88 -30.41 -12.33
C ASP A 125 -6.42 -29.93 -12.31
N GLY A 126 -6.05 -28.95 -13.14
CA GLY A 126 -4.71 -28.41 -13.19
C GLY A 126 -4.42 -27.34 -12.13
N LEU A 127 -5.40 -26.99 -11.30
CA LEU A 127 -5.25 -26.01 -10.23
C LEU A 127 -5.33 -26.67 -8.85
N ILE A 128 -4.40 -26.30 -7.96
CA ILE A 128 -4.41 -26.73 -6.56
C ILE A 128 -5.44 -25.91 -5.79
N TRP A 129 -6.71 -26.32 -5.87
CA TRP A 129 -7.84 -25.61 -5.24
C TRP A 129 -7.69 -25.43 -3.74
N SER A 130 -6.99 -26.33 -3.05
CA SER A 130 -6.67 -26.19 -1.62
C SER A 130 -5.77 -24.99 -1.33
N THR A 131 -4.82 -24.69 -2.21
CA THR A 131 -3.98 -23.47 -2.13
C THR A 131 -4.79 -22.23 -2.49
N VAL A 132 -5.55 -22.27 -3.59
CA VAL A 132 -6.42 -21.15 -4.00
C VAL A 132 -7.38 -20.77 -2.87
N SER A 133 -8.09 -21.76 -2.30
CA SER A 133 -9.10 -21.51 -1.26
C SER A 133 -8.48 -21.10 0.07
N LYS A 134 -7.51 -21.86 0.60
CA LYS A 134 -6.98 -21.67 1.95
C LYS A 134 -5.91 -20.59 2.04
N LYS A 135 -5.01 -20.51 1.03
CA LYS A 135 -3.88 -19.56 1.07
C LYS A 135 -4.17 -18.24 0.38
N ILE A 136 -5.15 -18.16 -0.53
CA ILE A 136 -5.45 -16.94 -1.26
C ILE A 136 -6.84 -16.40 -0.88
N VAL A 137 -7.91 -17.17 -1.17
CA VAL A 137 -9.29 -16.67 -1.01
C VAL A 137 -9.64 -16.42 0.44
N LEU A 138 -9.32 -17.35 1.34
CA LEU A 138 -9.67 -17.21 2.76
C LEU A 138 -9.01 -15.98 3.42
N PRO A 139 -7.71 -15.69 3.28
CA PRO A 139 -7.12 -14.45 3.79
C PRO A 139 -7.75 -13.19 3.18
N LEU A 140 -8.09 -13.22 1.88
CA LEU A 140 -8.73 -12.11 1.20
C LEU A 140 -10.14 -11.81 1.73
N LEU A 141 -10.92 -12.86 2.07
CA LEU A 141 -12.26 -12.72 2.65
C LEU A 141 -12.22 -12.32 4.12
N LEU A 142 -11.26 -12.82 4.89
CA LEU A 142 -11.16 -12.53 6.31
C LEU A 142 -10.55 -11.14 6.57
N SER A 143 -9.64 -10.67 5.72
CA SER A 143 -8.91 -9.43 5.97
C SER A 143 -9.79 -8.20 6.14
N PRO A 144 -10.88 -7.95 5.39
CA PRO A 144 -11.77 -6.82 5.63
C PRO A 144 -12.54 -6.94 6.96
N ILE A 145 -12.95 -8.15 7.33
CA ILE A 145 -13.70 -8.39 8.58
C ILE A 145 -12.78 -8.13 9.78
N LEU A 146 -11.57 -8.66 9.73
CA LEU A 146 -10.57 -8.45 10.79
C LEU A 146 -10.19 -6.97 10.89
N SER A 147 -10.02 -6.30 9.76
CA SER A 147 -9.68 -4.88 9.73
C SER A 147 -10.80 -4.00 10.30
N PHE A 148 -12.03 -4.30 9.93
CA PHE A 148 -13.22 -3.62 10.45
C PHE A 148 -13.30 -3.77 11.97
N GLY A 149 -13.24 -5.00 12.49
CA GLY A 149 -13.29 -5.26 13.93
C GLY A 149 -12.11 -4.67 14.70
N LEU A 150 -10.88 -4.83 14.17
CA LEU A 150 -9.68 -4.31 14.81
C LEU A 150 -9.68 -2.78 14.86
N SER A 151 -10.12 -2.11 13.80
CA SER A 151 -10.20 -0.64 13.78
C SER A 151 -11.20 -0.10 14.79
N MET A 152 -12.36 -0.77 14.96
CA MET A 152 -13.36 -0.41 15.95
C MET A 152 -12.87 -0.63 17.39
N LEU A 153 -12.00 -1.61 17.61
CA LEU A 153 -11.39 -1.87 18.92
C LEU A 153 -10.21 -0.93 19.20
N LEU A 154 -9.36 -0.71 18.22
CA LEU A 154 -8.11 0.06 18.38
C LEU A 154 -8.38 1.56 18.50
N HIS A 155 -9.35 2.10 17.74
CA HIS A 155 -9.60 3.52 17.73
C HIS A 155 -9.99 4.11 19.09
N PRO A 156 -10.93 3.54 19.89
CA PRO A 156 -11.25 4.06 21.23
C PRO A 156 -10.05 4.08 22.16
N LEU A 157 -9.21 3.04 22.10
CA LEU A 157 -7.97 2.97 22.92
C LEU A 157 -6.99 4.09 22.54
N LEU A 158 -6.76 4.27 21.24
CA LEU A 158 -5.88 5.33 20.73
C LEU A 158 -6.46 6.71 21.02
N ALA A 159 -7.77 6.91 20.89
CA ALA A 159 -8.43 8.17 21.18
C ALA A 159 -8.22 8.62 22.63
N VAL A 160 -8.27 7.69 23.60
CA VAL A 160 -7.97 8.01 25.01
C VAL A 160 -6.53 8.45 25.18
N ILE A 161 -5.59 7.76 24.52
CA ILE A 161 -4.17 8.10 24.58
C ILE A 161 -3.89 9.43 23.87
N THR A 162 -4.39 9.59 22.66
CA THR A 162 -4.14 10.78 21.83
C THR A 162 -4.81 12.03 22.37
N LYS A 163 -5.95 11.92 23.08
CA LYS A 163 -6.62 13.06 23.73
C LYS A 163 -5.71 13.79 24.71
N ARG A 164 -4.79 13.08 25.36
CA ARG A 164 -3.80 13.68 26.25
C ARG A 164 -2.70 14.42 25.49
N TRP A 165 -2.53 14.12 24.21
CA TRP A 165 -1.51 14.70 23.34
C TRP A 165 -2.11 15.73 22.36
N GLU A 166 -3.45 15.86 22.31
CA GLU A 166 -4.13 16.88 21.52
C GLU A 166 -3.70 18.27 22.03
N GLY A 167 -3.10 19.05 21.14
CA GLY A 167 -2.58 20.38 21.49
C GLY A 167 -1.24 20.40 22.24
N LEU A 168 -0.58 19.25 22.43
CA LEU A 168 0.79 19.16 22.93
C LEU A 168 1.74 18.77 21.81
N CYS A 169 2.91 19.37 21.77
CA CYS A 169 4.03 18.97 20.95
C CYS A 169 5.28 18.82 21.81
N VAL A 170 6.15 17.90 21.44
CA VAL A 170 7.49 17.82 21.99
C VAL A 170 8.42 18.60 21.08
N CYS A 171 8.98 19.68 21.59
CA CYS A 171 9.93 20.53 20.87
C CYS A 171 11.33 20.32 21.44
N ILE A 172 12.34 20.34 20.59
CA ILE A 172 13.74 20.32 21.03
C ILE A 172 14.18 21.76 21.22
N MET A 173 14.33 22.18 22.48
CA MET A 173 14.89 23.49 22.76
C MET A 173 16.41 23.45 22.57
N PRO A 174 17.00 24.28 21.69
CA PRO A 174 18.45 24.42 21.63
C PRO A 174 18.96 24.88 22.98
N SER A 175 19.95 24.20 23.52
CA SER A 175 20.62 24.69 24.74
C SER A 175 21.44 25.93 24.39
N HIS A 176 20.97 27.09 24.80
CA HIS A 176 21.76 28.30 24.73
C HIS A 176 22.64 28.45 25.97
N ARG A 177 23.95 28.45 25.80
CA ARG A 177 24.85 28.88 26.86
C ARG A 177 24.92 30.39 26.79
N ALA A 178 24.46 31.08 27.84
CA ALA A 178 24.68 32.50 28.00
C ALA A 178 26.14 32.73 28.42
N LEU A 179 26.94 33.25 27.50
CA LEU A 179 28.27 33.76 27.83
C LEU A 179 28.11 35.21 28.22
N VAL A 180 28.33 35.54 29.47
CA VAL A 180 28.37 36.93 29.96
C VAL A 180 29.79 37.40 29.76
N THR A 181 30.02 38.29 28.78
CA THR A 181 31.28 38.97 28.60
C THR A 181 31.20 40.33 29.30
N ILE A 182 32.14 40.65 30.14
CA ILE A 182 32.28 41.95 30.79
C ILE A 182 33.18 42.81 29.88
N ASP A 183 32.63 43.90 29.38
CA ASP A 183 33.39 44.87 28.58
C ASP A 183 34.41 45.56 29.52
N PRO A 184 35.63 45.91 29.08
CA PRO A 184 36.59 46.70 29.85
C PRO A 184 36.05 48.01 30.40
N GLN A 185 34.95 48.52 29.86
CA GLN A 185 34.24 49.69 30.32
C GLN A 185 33.11 49.41 31.34
N GLY A 186 33.01 48.20 31.85
CA GLY A 186 32.04 47.83 32.89
C GLY A 186 30.65 47.48 32.38
N GLY A 187 30.44 47.39 31.07
CA GLY A 187 29.18 46.94 30.45
C GLY A 187 29.11 45.40 30.37
N THR A 188 27.98 44.85 30.74
CA THR A 188 27.70 43.41 30.55
C THR A 188 27.04 43.15 29.20
N ARG A 189 27.67 42.39 28.32
CA ARG A 189 27.06 41.86 27.09
C ARG A 189 26.78 40.37 27.27
N THR A 190 25.54 40.00 27.11
CA THR A 190 25.14 38.58 27.09
C THR A 190 25.17 38.09 25.65
N LEU A 191 26.12 37.23 25.34
CA LEU A 191 26.20 36.51 24.07
C LEU A 191 25.58 35.13 24.24
N PHE A 192 24.61 34.79 23.41
CA PHE A 192 24.04 33.46 23.37
C PHE A 192 24.83 32.61 22.37
N GLN A 193 25.51 31.59 22.84
CA GLN A 193 26.18 30.62 21.99
C GLN A 193 25.30 29.36 21.92
N ALA A 194 24.91 28.94 20.72
CA ALA A 194 24.26 27.65 20.53
C ALA A 194 25.24 26.54 20.92
N GLY A 195 24.90 25.77 21.93
CA GLY A 195 25.78 24.73 22.42
C GLY A 195 25.02 23.51 22.92
N GLY A 196 25.26 22.39 22.28
CA GLY A 196 24.83 21.09 22.78
C GLY A 196 23.49 20.59 22.22
N ILE A 197 23.21 19.29 22.46
CA ILE A 197 21.95 18.63 22.13
C ILE A 197 20.84 19.27 22.95
N GLY A 198 19.79 19.79 22.28
CA GLY A 198 18.68 20.44 22.95
C GLY A 198 17.90 19.48 23.86
N MET A 199 17.27 20.03 24.89
CA MET A 199 16.40 19.24 25.76
C MET A 199 14.99 19.16 25.19
N PRO A 200 14.36 17.96 25.20
CA PRO A 200 12.97 17.82 24.78
C PRO A 200 12.06 18.49 25.82
N VAL A 201 11.17 19.36 25.36
CA VAL A 201 10.19 20.07 26.19
C VAL A 201 8.81 19.85 25.61
N ALA A 202 7.86 19.41 26.45
CA ALA A 202 6.45 19.34 26.06
C ALA A 202 5.82 20.74 26.18
N ALA A 203 5.26 21.26 25.10
CA ALA A 203 4.67 22.59 25.03
C ALA A 203 3.46 22.62 24.11
N VAL A 204 2.71 23.72 24.14
CA VAL A 204 1.65 23.96 23.14
C VAL A 204 2.29 24.52 21.86
N PRO A 205 1.84 24.13 20.64
CA PRO A 205 2.43 24.58 19.37
C PRO A 205 2.67 26.11 19.31
N SER A 206 1.70 26.90 19.78
CA SER A 206 1.81 28.35 19.83
C SER A 206 2.94 28.87 20.74
N GLN A 207 3.39 28.09 21.69
CA GLN A 207 4.54 28.45 22.55
C GLN A 207 5.84 28.11 21.85
N CYS A 208 5.90 27.02 21.11
CA CYS A 208 7.05 26.65 20.29
C CYS A 208 7.29 27.70 19.21
N ASP A 209 6.24 28.17 18.51
CA ASP A 209 6.32 29.18 17.47
C ASP A 209 6.79 30.55 18.04
N ARG A 210 6.25 30.97 19.19
CA ARG A 210 6.65 32.23 19.86
C ARG A 210 8.09 32.22 20.37
N ALA A 211 8.57 31.03 20.74
CA ALA A 211 9.94 30.87 21.22
C ALA A 211 10.96 30.77 20.06
N GLY A 212 10.54 30.89 18.80
CA GLY A 212 11.41 30.76 17.63
C GLY A 212 12.10 29.42 17.53
N LEU A 213 11.47 28.38 18.11
CA LEU A 213 12.01 27.00 18.13
C LEU A 213 11.78 26.35 16.76
N SER A 214 12.76 26.46 15.89
CA SER A 214 12.79 25.87 14.56
C SER A 214 13.24 24.38 14.58
N GLY A 215 12.89 23.65 15.61
CA GLY A 215 13.20 22.22 15.73
C GLY A 215 12.03 21.33 15.28
N PRO A 216 12.28 20.03 15.01
CA PRO A 216 11.22 19.10 14.70
C PRO A 216 10.26 18.98 15.89
N THR A 217 9.00 19.31 15.67
CA THR A 217 7.93 19.14 16.65
C THR A 217 7.32 17.74 16.48
N ILE A 218 7.29 16.93 17.54
CA ILE A 218 6.63 15.63 17.54
C ILE A 218 5.25 15.82 18.19
N GLY A 219 4.23 15.75 17.38
CA GLY A 219 2.84 15.82 17.81
C GLY A 219 2.00 14.71 17.17
N LEU A 220 0.67 14.76 17.34
CA LEU A 220 -0.25 13.82 16.74
C LEU A 220 -0.14 13.77 15.22
N ASP A 221 0.10 14.91 14.58
CA ASP A 221 0.28 15.01 13.13
C ASP A 221 1.52 14.24 12.66
N SER A 222 2.63 14.34 13.39
CA SER A 222 3.86 13.60 13.09
C SER A 222 3.64 12.09 13.19
N LEU A 223 2.88 11.63 14.19
CA LEU A 223 2.50 10.23 14.34
C LEU A 223 1.59 9.77 13.20
N HIS A 224 0.68 10.62 12.73
CA HIS A 224 -0.17 10.31 11.59
C HIS A 224 0.64 10.22 10.28
N TRP A 225 1.59 11.14 10.04
CA TRP A 225 2.53 11.04 8.93
C TRP A 225 3.32 9.72 8.97
N LEU A 226 3.87 9.39 10.14
CA LEU A 226 4.65 8.16 10.33
C LEU A 226 3.79 6.91 10.07
N SER A 227 2.56 6.85 10.60
CA SER A 227 1.65 5.73 10.38
C SER A 227 1.24 5.59 8.92
N SER A 228 1.05 6.70 8.19
CA SER A 228 0.80 6.68 6.75
C SER A 228 2.01 6.16 5.98
N GLY A 229 3.23 6.58 6.37
CA GLY A 229 4.48 6.03 5.82
C GLY A 229 4.57 4.52 6.05
N LEU A 230 4.27 4.06 7.27
CA LEU A 230 4.27 2.64 7.61
C LEU A 230 3.22 1.84 6.81
N ALA A 231 2.03 2.40 6.60
CA ALA A 231 1.00 1.77 5.77
C ALA A 231 1.41 1.71 4.29
N SER A 232 2.09 2.75 3.78
CA SER A 232 2.64 2.77 2.42
C SER A 232 3.77 1.74 2.25
N LEU A 233 4.66 1.63 3.24
CA LEU A 233 5.72 0.62 3.28
C LEU A 233 5.12 -0.78 3.31
N ALA A 234 4.16 -1.03 4.21
CA ALA A 234 3.45 -2.30 4.32
C ALA A 234 2.79 -2.71 3.00
N ARG A 235 2.18 -1.75 2.28
CA ARG A 235 1.63 -1.96 0.95
C ARG A 235 2.70 -2.40 -0.05
N GLY A 236 3.81 -1.68 -0.10
CA GLY A 236 4.94 -2.03 -0.99
C GLY A 236 5.46 -3.44 -0.73
N THR A 237 5.67 -3.80 0.54
CA THR A 237 6.13 -5.14 0.93
C THR A 237 5.12 -6.25 0.61
N ASN A 238 3.83 -5.96 0.60
CA ASN A 238 2.78 -6.92 0.28
C ASN A 238 2.57 -7.11 -1.22
N ASP A 239 2.67 -6.05 -2.03
CA ASP A 239 2.25 -6.10 -3.43
C ASP A 239 3.40 -6.40 -4.41
N ALA A 240 4.59 -5.86 -4.16
CA ALA A 240 5.73 -6.07 -5.05
C ALA A 240 6.09 -7.56 -5.26
N PRO A 241 6.12 -8.42 -4.24
CA PRO A 241 6.48 -9.83 -4.43
C PRO A 241 5.45 -10.61 -5.25
N LYS A 242 4.15 -10.26 -5.18
CA LYS A 242 3.10 -10.89 -5.99
C LYS A 242 3.28 -10.54 -7.48
N ILE A 243 3.62 -9.29 -7.74
CA ILE A 243 3.85 -8.78 -9.10
C ILE A 243 5.14 -9.38 -9.68
N ALA A 244 6.24 -9.34 -8.90
CA ALA A 244 7.53 -9.89 -9.33
C ALA A 244 7.47 -11.42 -9.56
N ALA A 245 6.65 -12.15 -8.78
CA ALA A 245 6.47 -13.60 -8.94
C ALA A 245 5.93 -14.01 -10.31
N MET A 246 5.25 -13.11 -11.03
CA MET A 246 4.74 -13.38 -12.38
C MET A 246 5.86 -13.63 -13.39
N LEU A 247 7.09 -13.16 -13.13
CA LEU A 247 8.23 -13.47 -13.98
C LEU A 247 8.59 -14.97 -13.92
N LEU A 248 8.46 -15.58 -12.75
CA LEU A 248 8.70 -17.00 -12.56
C LEU A 248 7.53 -17.88 -13.09
N LEU A 249 6.33 -17.30 -13.16
CA LEU A 249 5.15 -17.96 -13.68
C LEU A 249 5.20 -18.17 -15.20
N GLY A 250 5.99 -17.38 -15.92
CA GLY A 250 6.06 -17.42 -17.38
C GLY A 250 6.65 -18.70 -18.00
N GLY A 251 7.02 -19.68 -17.17
CA GLY A 251 7.61 -20.94 -17.64
C GLY A 251 9.01 -20.86 -18.23
N THR A 252 9.52 -19.65 -18.42
CA THR A 252 10.90 -19.41 -18.91
C THR A 252 11.94 -19.56 -17.80
N MET A 253 11.51 -19.45 -16.54
CA MET A 253 12.34 -19.54 -15.35
C MET A 253 11.57 -20.24 -14.23
N THR A 254 12.13 -21.31 -13.66
CA THR A 254 11.57 -21.98 -12.49
C THR A 254 12.07 -21.38 -11.17
N THR A 255 13.23 -20.72 -11.23
CA THR A 255 13.88 -20.03 -10.12
C THR A 255 14.55 -18.76 -10.67
N TRP A 256 14.93 -17.85 -9.79
CA TRP A 256 15.71 -16.68 -10.20
C TRP A 256 17.04 -17.12 -10.82
N PRO A 257 17.34 -16.72 -12.08
CA PRO A 257 18.55 -17.14 -12.78
C PRO A 257 19.83 -16.67 -12.09
N SER A 258 19.77 -15.54 -11.41
CA SER A 258 20.84 -14.99 -10.59
C SER A 258 20.30 -14.01 -9.56
N PRO A 259 21.06 -13.68 -8.50
CA PRO A 259 20.72 -12.60 -7.57
C PRO A 259 20.49 -11.26 -8.28
N THR A 260 21.17 -11.00 -9.39
CA THR A 260 21.02 -9.78 -10.19
C THR A 260 19.61 -9.68 -10.79
N TRP A 261 19.09 -10.75 -11.36
CA TRP A 261 17.73 -10.79 -11.91
C TRP A 261 16.67 -10.58 -10.82
N HIS A 262 16.88 -11.16 -9.65
CA HIS A 262 16.01 -10.95 -8.50
C HIS A 262 15.97 -9.47 -8.09
N ILE A 263 17.13 -8.86 -7.89
CA ILE A 263 17.24 -7.44 -7.53
C ILE A 263 16.64 -6.54 -8.63
N LEU A 264 16.94 -6.82 -9.90
CA LEU A 264 16.41 -6.06 -11.03
C LEU A 264 14.89 -6.10 -11.11
N ALA A 265 14.27 -7.28 -10.90
CA ALA A 265 12.83 -7.43 -10.91
C ALA A 265 12.17 -6.60 -9.81
N PHE A 266 12.65 -6.69 -8.57
CA PHE A 266 12.08 -5.94 -7.45
C PHE A 266 12.33 -4.44 -7.55
N THR A 267 13.51 -4.02 -8.00
CA THR A 267 13.82 -2.60 -8.23
C THR A 267 12.95 -2.02 -9.35
N GLY A 268 12.82 -2.74 -10.46
CA GLY A 268 11.95 -2.35 -11.56
C GLY A 268 10.48 -2.22 -11.12
N VAL A 269 9.97 -3.20 -10.36
CA VAL A 269 8.62 -3.16 -9.77
C VAL A 269 8.46 -1.97 -8.84
N ALA A 270 9.43 -1.72 -7.95
CA ALA A 270 9.38 -0.60 -7.01
C ALA A 270 9.33 0.76 -7.74
N LEU A 271 10.18 0.94 -8.76
CA LEU A 271 10.19 2.15 -9.59
C LEU A 271 8.87 2.33 -10.35
N ALA A 272 8.37 1.28 -10.98
CA ALA A 272 7.10 1.33 -11.73
C ALA A 272 5.90 1.61 -10.81
N MET A 273 5.85 1.00 -9.62
CA MET A 273 4.86 1.33 -8.59
C MET A 273 4.96 2.80 -8.17
N GLY A 274 6.18 3.30 -7.98
CA GLY A 274 6.43 4.70 -7.63
C GLY A 274 5.93 5.66 -8.70
N ILE A 275 6.29 5.42 -9.95
CA ILE A 275 5.87 6.23 -11.10
C ILE A 275 4.34 6.22 -11.22
N GLY A 276 3.70 5.05 -11.13
CA GLY A 276 2.26 4.91 -11.15
C GLY A 276 1.57 5.66 -10.01
N SER A 277 2.11 5.56 -8.79
CA SER A 277 1.61 6.25 -7.61
C SER A 277 1.62 7.77 -7.79
N TYR A 278 2.73 8.31 -8.30
CA TYR A 278 2.91 9.74 -8.46
C TYR A 278 2.01 10.34 -9.55
N TRP A 279 1.88 9.67 -10.69
CA TRP A 279 1.09 10.19 -11.81
C TRP A 279 -0.40 9.85 -11.77
N GLY A 280 -0.78 8.70 -11.22
CA GLY A 280 -2.15 8.22 -11.31
C GLY A 280 -2.92 8.13 -9.99
N GLY A 281 -2.28 8.39 -8.84
CA GLY A 281 -2.86 8.14 -7.52
C GLY A 281 -3.98 9.09 -7.08
N LEU A 282 -4.23 10.20 -7.80
CA LEU A 282 -5.13 11.26 -7.34
C LEU A 282 -6.59 10.80 -7.21
N ARG A 283 -7.16 10.24 -8.28
CA ARG A 283 -8.61 9.95 -8.36
C ARG A 283 -9.11 9.00 -7.29
N VAL A 284 -8.38 7.93 -7.05
CA VAL A 284 -8.76 6.95 -6.01
C VAL A 284 -8.54 7.55 -4.61
N THR A 285 -7.52 8.40 -4.45
CA THR A 285 -7.29 9.12 -3.20
C THR A 285 -8.45 10.06 -2.86
N GLU A 286 -8.99 10.80 -3.82
CA GLU A 286 -10.17 11.66 -3.62
C GLU A 286 -11.38 10.85 -3.12
N VAL A 287 -11.64 9.68 -3.71
CA VAL A 287 -12.76 8.83 -3.29
C VAL A 287 -12.61 8.37 -1.84
N LEU A 288 -11.44 7.87 -1.46
CA LEU A 288 -11.20 7.35 -0.11
C LEU A 288 -11.08 8.47 0.94
N ALA A 289 -10.48 9.61 0.58
CA ALA A 289 -10.28 10.74 1.49
C ALA A 289 -11.57 11.52 1.77
N GLU A 290 -12.42 11.72 0.74
CA GLU A 290 -13.51 12.69 0.84
C GLU A 290 -14.91 12.05 0.73
N ARG A 291 -15.02 10.86 0.09
CA ARG A 291 -16.32 10.29 -0.26
C ARG A 291 -16.76 9.13 0.61
N VAL A 292 -15.94 8.64 1.53
CA VAL A 292 -16.32 7.55 2.46
C VAL A 292 -16.84 8.15 3.76
N THR A 293 -15.98 8.84 4.49
CA THR A 293 -16.31 9.54 5.74
C THR A 293 -15.27 10.64 5.99
N LYS A 294 -15.66 11.68 6.69
CA LYS A 294 -14.70 12.67 7.19
C LYS A 294 -13.92 12.04 8.35
N MET A 295 -12.66 12.35 8.48
CA MET A 295 -11.79 11.81 9.53
C MET A 295 -11.06 12.94 10.25
N ASN A 296 -10.83 12.78 11.55
CA ASN A 296 -9.89 13.59 12.31
C ASN A 296 -8.51 12.90 12.36
N HIS A 297 -7.52 13.56 12.98
CA HIS A 297 -6.14 13.10 13.04
C HIS A 297 -5.99 11.75 13.77
N ALA A 298 -6.68 11.56 14.90
CA ALA A 298 -6.65 10.32 15.68
C ALA A 298 -7.32 9.15 14.94
N GLU A 299 -8.41 9.43 14.21
CA GLU A 299 -9.12 8.46 13.38
C GLU A 299 -8.24 7.98 12.22
N GLY A 300 -7.58 8.93 11.52
CA GLY A 300 -6.66 8.59 10.43
C GLY A 300 -5.44 7.80 10.91
N LEU A 301 -4.85 8.19 12.05
CA LEU A 301 -3.79 7.44 12.71
C LEU A 301 -4.23 6.00 13.01
N SER A 302 -5.43 5.82 13.59
CA SER A 302 -5.96 4.51 13.94
C SER A 302 -6.20 3.63 12.71
N ALA A 303 -6.73 4.20 11.61
CA ALA A 303 -6.94 3.49 10.35
C ALA A 303 -5.63 3.01 9.74
N ASN A 304 -4.60 3.86 9.73
CA ASN A 304 -3.29 3.52 9.21
C ASN A 304 -2.57 2.46 10.05
N LEU A 305 -2.64 2.56 11.38
CA LEU A 305 -2.05 1.56 12.28
C LEU A 305 -2.74 0.20 12.13
N THR A 306 -4.08 0.19 12.03
CA THR A 306 -4.83 -1.04 11.73
C THR A 306 -4.38 -1.64 10.40
N THR A 307 -4.29 -0.81 9.36
CA THR A 307 -3.89 -1.24 8.02
C THR A 307 -2.47 -1.81 8.01
N SER A 308 -1.50 -1.05 8.52
CA SER A 308 -0.09 -1.47 8.51
C SER A 308 0.15 -2.72 9.34
N SER A 309 -0.48 -2.83 10.52
CA SER A 309 -0.32 -4.00 11.39
C SER A 309 -0.83 -5.27 10.73
N LEU A 310 -2.04 -5.26 10.13
CA LEU A 310 -2.60 -6.44 9.46
C LEU A 310 -1.83 -6.80 8.20
N VAL A 311 -1.40 -5.83 7.40
CA VAL A 311 -0.66 -6.08 6.17
C VAL A 311 0.73 -6.62 6.45
N LEU A 312 1.47 -6.04 7.40
CA LEU A 312 2.80 -6.54 7.77
C LEU A 312 2.72 -7.93 8.41
N LEU A 313 1.78 -8.12 9.35
CA LEU A 313 1.60 -9.41 10.01
C LEU A 313 1.26 -10.51 9.01
N SER A 314 0.34 -10.29 8.07
CA SER A 314 0.03 -11.29 7.06
C SER A 314 1.20 -11.56 6.11
N GLY A 315 1.99 -10.53 5.80
CA GLY A 315 3.21 -10.67 4.99
C GLY A 315 4.24 -11.59 5.61
N THR A 316 4.42 -11.56 6.94
CA THR A 316 5.36 -12.48 7.65
C THR A 316 4.95 -13.95 7.54
N PHE A 317 3.65 -14.23 7.41
CA PHE A 317 3.12 -15.58 7.18
C PHE A 317 3.01 -15.96 5.70
N GLY A 318 3.44 -15.10 4.78
CA GLY A 318 3.31 -15.31 3.34
C GLY A 318 1.85 -15.37 2.86
N LEU A 319 0.92 -14.83 3.65
CA LEU A 319 -0.51 -14.79 3.32
C LEU A 319 -0.82 -13.52 2.52
N PRO A 320 -1.30 -13.63 1.29
CA PRO A 320 -1.70 -12.48 0.50
C PRO A 320 -2.98 -11.87 1.09
N VAL A 321 -2.90 -10.59 1.42
CA VAL A 321 -4.08 -9.82 1.81
C VAL A 321 -4.32 -8.68 0.83
N SER A 322 -5.52 -8.13 0.88
CA SER A 322 -5.89 -6.96 0.10
C SER A 322 -5.70 -5.69 0.93
N THR A 323 -4.70 -4.91 0.59
CA THR A 323 -4.48 -3.59 1.20
C THR A 323 -5.68 -2.67 1.03
N THR A 324 -6.40 -2.78 -0.10
CA THR A 324 -7.65 -2.06 -0.37
C THR A 324 -8.74 -2.42 0.62
N HIS A 325 -8.99 -3.72 0.80
CA HIS A 325 -10.04 -4.19 1.70
C HIS A 325 -9.72 -3.81 3.15
N ILE A 326 -8.46 -4.00 3.57
CA ILE A 326 -8.03 -3.66 4.92
C ILE A 326 -8.18 -2.16 5.20
N SER A 327 -7.64 -1.29 4.34
CA SER A 327 -7.69 0.16 4.58
C SER A 327 -9.10 0.73 4.49
N SER A 328 -9.87 0.31 3.48
CA SER A 328 -11.26 0.79 3.34
C SER A 328 -12.14 0.29 4.49
N SER A 329 -11.99 -0.97 4.92
CA SER A 329 -12.75 -1.50 6.06
C SER A 329 -12.35 -0.84 7.38
N ALA A 330 -11.07 -0.48 7.58
CA ALA A 330 -10.64 0.29 8.74
C ALA A 330 -11.31 1.68 8.76
N ILE A 331 -11.33 2.39 7.62
CA ILE A 331 -11.99 3.70 7.51
C ILE A 331 -13.51 3.58 7.75
N ILE A 332 -14.15 2.55 7.19
CA ILE A 332 -15.59 2.30 7.39
C ILE A 332 -15.88 1.96 8.85
N GLY A 333 -15.09 1.11 9.50
CA GLY A 333 -15.25 0.74 10.91
C GLY A 333 -15.15 1.95 11.84
N ILE A 334 -14.15 2.81 11.64
CA ILE A 334 -13.99 4.05 12.40
C ILE A 334 -15.15 5.01 12.13
N GLY A 335 -15.55 5.18 10.87
CA GLY A 335 -16.72 5.99 10.54
C GLY A 335 -17.99 5.51 11.24
N LEU A 336 -18.21 4.20 11.34
CA LEU A 336 -19.38 3.63 12.00
C LEU A 336 -19.43 3.93 13.52
N LEU A 337 -18.27 4.02 14.19
CA LEU A 337 -18.21 4.41 15.61
C LEU A 337 -18.79 5.80 15.88
N ARG A 338 -18.78 6.69 14.87
CA ARG A 338 -19.41 8.03 14.97
C ARG A 338 -20.90 8.01 14.66
N GLY A 339 -21.40 6.87 14.21
CA GLY A 339 -22.80 6.67 13.86
C GLY A 339 -23.02 6.37 12.39
N ILE A 340 -24.15 5.71 12.10
CA ILE A 340 -24.50 5.25 10.74
C ILE A 340 -24.56 6.41 9.72
N SER A 341 -24.98 7.59 10.16
CA SER A 341 -25.10 8.79 9.33
C SER A 341 -23.76 9.43 8.93
N SER A 342 -22.64 9.04 9.55
CA SER A 342 -21.31 9.56 9.22
C SER A 342 -20.75 8.95 7.94
N LEU A 343 -21.30 7.82 7.48
CA LEU A 343 -20.88 7.09 6.30
C LEU A 343 -21.71 7.46 5.08
N ARG A 344 -21.07 7.66 3.94
CA ARG A 344 -21.76 7.74 2.64
C ARG A 344 -21.99 6.34 2.11
N TRP A 345 -23.15 5.76 2.42
CA TRP A 345 -23.48 4.37 2.07
C TRP A 345 -23.48 4.07 0.58
N THR A 346 -23.72 5.05 -0.27
CA THR A 346 -23.57 4.90 -1.73
C THR A 346 -22.12 4.59 -2.10
N THR A 347 -21.16 5.31 -1.53
CA THR A 347 -19.72 5.06 -1.76
C THR A 347 -19.30 3.71 -1.16
N VAL A 348 -19.76 3.37 0.04
CA VAL A 348 -19.47 2.06 0.66
C VAL A 348 -20.00 0.91 -0.21
N ARG A 349 -21.24 1.03 -0.71
CA ARG A 349 -21.83 0.05 -1.64
C ARG A 349 -20.97 -0.09 -2.90
N ASP A 350 -20.57 1.02 -3.51
CA ASP A 350 -19.81 1.01 -4.77
C ASP A 350 -18.43 0.37 -4.57
N ILE A 351 -17.78 0.60 -3.42
CA ILE A 351 -16.53 -0.05 -3.01
C ILE A 351 -16.74 -1.58 -2.86
N VAL A 352 -17.78 -2.00 -2.16
CA VAL A 352 -18.07 -3.44 -1.96
C VAL A 352 -18.41 -4.11 -3.28
N LEU A 353 -19.20 -3.47 -4.14
CA LEU A 353 -19.48 -3.98 -5.48
C LEU A 353 -18.21 -4.11 -6.33
N ALA A 354 -17.30 -3.11 -6.27
CA ALA A 354 -16.02 -3.19 -6.96
C ALA A 354 -15.17 -4.38 -6.48
N TRP A 355 -15.21 -4.70 -5.18
CA TRP A 355 -14.52 -5.88 -4.64
C TRP A 355 -15.08 -7.19 -5.21
N LEU A 356 -16.41 -7.33 -5.25
CA LEU A 356 -17.08 -8.54 -5.75
C LEU A 356 -16.86 -8.73 -7.26
N ILE A 357 -16.89 -7.65 -8.03
CA ILE A 357 -16.76 -7.68 -9.49
C ILE A 357 -15.30 -7.90 -9.92
N THR A 358 -14.31 -7.52 -9.12
CA THR A 358 -12.89 -7.56 -9.50
C THR A 358 -12.42 -8.95 -9.91
N ILE A 359 -12.76 -10.00 -9.13
CA ILE A 359 -12.32 -11.37 -9.43
C ILE A 359 -12.90 -11.87 -10.76
N PRO A 360 -14.25 -11.89 -10.97
CA PRO A 360 -14.81 -12.37 -12.22
C PRO A 360 -14.43 -11.51 -13.44
N ALA A 361 -14.36 -10.20 -13.29
CA ALA A 361 -13.97 -9.32 -14.40
C ALA A 361 -12.52 -9.56 -14.84
N ALA A 362 -11.58 -9.64 -13.91
CA ALA A 362 -10.19 -9.93 -14.20
C ALA A 362 -10.01 -11.35 -14.79
N ALA A 363 -10.79 -12.35 -14.32
CA ALA A 363 -10.82 -13.68 -14.88
C ALA A 363 -11.27 -13.67 -16.34
N CYS A 364 -12.39 -13.02 -16.65
CA CYS A 364 -12.90 -12.90 -18.02
C CYS A 364 -11.90 -12.19 -18.95
N LEU A 365 -11.26 -11.10 -18.47
CA LEU A 365 -10.24 -10.39 -19.24
C LEU A 365 -9.01 -11.25 -19.50
N ALA A 366 -8.58 -12.05 -18.53
CA ALA A 366 -7.45 -12.98 -18.69
C ALA A 366 -7.80 -14.11 -19.68
N CYS A 367 -9.01 -14.66 -19.62
CA CYS A 367 -9.48 -15.65 -20.60
C CYS A 367 -9.52 -15.06 -22.03
N ALA A 368 -10.05 -13.86 -22.18
CA ALA A 368 -10.07 -13.19 -23.48
C ALA A 368 -8.65 -12.94 -24.01
N ALA A 369 -7.74 -12.45 -23.15
CA ALA A 369 -6.35 -12.26 -23.52
C ALA A 369 -5.65 -13.57 -23.88
N TYR A 370 -5.91 -14.67 -23.14
CA TYR A 370 -5.36 -15.99 -23.45
C TYR A 370 -5.79 -16.47 -24.84
N PHE A 371 -7.07 -16.34 -25.14
CA PHE A 371 -7.60 -16.74 -26.45
C PHE A 371 -6.97 -15.93 -27.58
N LEU A 372 -6.94 -14.58 -27.46
CA LEU A 372 -6.36 -13.71 -28.49
C LEU A 372 -4.86 -13.96 -28.72
N LEU A 373 -4.09 -14.15 -27.62
CA LEU A 373 -2.66 -14.44 -27.72
C LEU A 373 -2.40 -15.83 -28.33
N SER A 374 -3.25 -16.83 -28.00
CA SER A 374 -3.13 -18.17 -28.58
C SER A 374 -3.42 -18.15 -30.09
N MET A 375 -4.41 -17.40 -30.55
CA MET A 375 -4.68 -17.23 -31.99
C MET A 375 -3.51 -16.55 -32.70
N ALA A 376 -2.95 -15.48 -32.10
CA ALA A 376 -1.82 -14.78 -32.69
C ALA A 376 -0.58 -15.67 -32.86
N LEU A 377 -0.31 -16.60 -31.92
CA LEU A 377 0.82 -17.52 -32.04
C LEU A 377 0.59 -18.67 -33.05
N GLN A 378 -0.65 -18.97 -33.40
CA GLN A 378 -0.97 -19.98 -34.43
C GLN A 378 -0.87 -19.43 -35.87
N THR A 379 -0.89 -18.11 -36.01
CA THR A 379 -0.81 -17.42 -37.29
C THR A 379 0.63 -17.09 -37.74
N PHE A 380 1.60 -17.34 -36.88
CA PHE A 380 3.05 -17.21 -37.17
C PHE A 380 3.73 -18.56 -37.03
#